data_67ba20af8627739a8e03da0f8903aaaf
#
_entry.id   67ba20af8627739a8e03da0f8903aaaf
#
_cell.length_a   1.000
_cell.length_b   1.000
_cell.length_c   1.000
_cell.angle_alpha   90.00
_cell.angle_beta   90.00
_cell.angle_gamma   90.00
#
_symmetry.space_group_name_H-M   'P 1'
#
loop_
_entity.id
_entity.type
_entity.pdbx_description
1 polymer ?
#
loop_
_entity_poly.entity_id
_entity_poly.type
_entity_poly.pdbx_seq_one_letter_code
_entity_poly.pdbx_strand_id
1 'polypeptide(L)'
;QGLREGERSLQCSEMQSRAHEIITGTVTAVDAERGNIVLDLGKGGSAVLPKNEQVPGEHFTEGQMVQVYVVDVLATERGPRVTISRTHPGLVKRMFELEVPEIYDGTVEIKAIAREAGARTKMAVWSKNPDVDPVGACIGAHGSRVEKIVEELGGEKIDIIRWSEDINEFISAALSPAKVVKVELLPGETKSCRVTVPDHQLSLAIGNKGQNVRLCAHLTGYNIDTVSYTHLRAHETPEHL
;
A
#
# COMPACT_ATOMS: atom_id res chain seq x y z
N GLN A 1 -14.66 41.07 8.64
CA GLN A 1 -13.36 40.46 8.28
C GLN A 1 -12.87 39.47 9.34
N GLY A 2 -13.01 39.77 10.65
CA GLY A 2 -12.55 38.93 11.75
C GLY A 2 -13.25 37.56 11.85
N LEU A 3 -14.55 37.48 11.52
CA LEU A 3 -15.31 36.22 11.52
C LEU A 3 -14.85 35.25 10.44
N ARG A 4 -14.50 35.75 9.26
CA ARG A 4 -14.02 34.91 8.16
C ARG A 4 -12.61 34.36 8.42
N GLU A 5 -11.75 35.14 9.07
CA GLU A 5 -10.42 34.68 9.46
C GLU A 5 -10.51 33.62 10.54
N GLY A 6 -11.40 33.79 11.54
CA GLY A 6 -11.65 32.80 12.57
C GLY A 6 -12.21 31.51 12.03
N GLU A 7 -13.15 31.57 11.08
CA GLU A 7 -13.71 30.39 10.40
C GLU A 7 -12.64 29.64 9.57
N ARG A 8 -11.81 30.36 8.82
CA ARG A 8 -10.73 29.78 8.03
C ARG A 8 -9.69 29.10 8.91
N SER A 9 -9.32 29.73 10.02
CA SER A 9 -8.40 29.16 10.99
C SER A 9 -8.96 27.88 11.60
N LEU A 10 -10.25 27.87 11.95
CA LEU A 10 -10.93 26.70 12.49
C LEU A 10 -11.01 25.58 11.44
N GLN A 11 -11.35 25.89 10.20
CA GLN A 11 -11.38 24.93 9.10
C GLN A 11 -10.00 24.32 8.86
N CYS A 12 -8.95 25.13 8.86
CA CYS A 12 -7.58 24.63 8.73
C CYS A 12 -7.21 23.67 9.85
N SER A 13 -7.54 24.02 11.10
CA SER A 13 -7.29 23.15 12.26
C SER A 13 -8.06 21.84 12.18
N GLU A 14 -9.33 21.87 11.79
CA GLU A 14 -10.14 20.66 11.62
C GLU A 14 -9.57 19.76 10.52
N MET A 15 -9.17 20.33 9.38
CA MET A 15 -8.61 19.56 8.29
C MET A 15 -7.21 19.03 8.61
N GLN A 16 -6.38 19.79 9.33
CA GLN A 16 -5.08 19.33 9.79
C GLN A 16 -5.19 18.12 10.73
N SER A 17 -6.23 18.09 11.56
CA SER A 17 -6.49 16.94 12.42
C SER A 17 -6.89 15.68 11.63
N ARG A 18 -7.31 15.84 10.38
CA ARG A 18 -7.68 14.74 9.47
C ARG A 18 -6.57 14.38 8.49
N ALA A 19 -5.40 14.98 8.62
CA ALA A 19 -4.24 14.58 7.81
C ALA A 19 -3.94 13.09 8.03
N HIS A 20 -3.63 12.39 6.94
CA HIS A 20 -3.33 10.97 6.93
C HIS A 20 -4.54 10.07 7.21
N GLU A 21 -5.73 10.60 7.09
CA GLU A 21 -6.98 9.84 7.17
C GLU A 21 -7.68 9.78 5.81
N ILE A 22 -8.69 8.90 5.72
CA ILE A 22 -9.59 8.84 4.56
C ILE A 22 -10.72 9.83 4.79
N ILE A 23 -10.99 10.62 3.75
CA ILE A 23 -12.20 11.47 3.71
C ILE A 23 -12.98 11.15 2.43
N THR A 24 -14.28 11.46 2.46
CA THR A 24 -15.13 11.30 1.28
C THR A 24 -15.40 12.66 0.66
N GLY A 25 -15.12 12.77 -0.64
CA GLY A 25 -15.44 13.95 -1.43
C GLY A 25 -16.49 13.65 -2.48
N THR A 26 -17.15 14.70 -2.97
CA THR A 26 -18.10 14.59 -4.07
C THR A 26 -17.52 15.22 -5.33
N VAL A 27 -17.57 14.50 -6.44
CA VAL A 27 -17.05 14.99 -7.72
C VAL A 27 -17.92 16.16 -8.19
N THR A 28 -17.33 17.34 -8.35
CA THR A 28 -18.00 18.54 -8.84
C THR A 28 -17.64 18.89 -10.27
N ALA A 29 -16.47 18.48 -10.74
CA ALA A 29 -16.04 18.71 -12.11
C ALA A 29 -15.06 17.63 -12.57
N VAL A 30 -15.11 17.31 -13.85
CA VAL A 30 -14.18 16.39 -14.51
C VAL A 30 -13.58 17.12 -15.72
N ASP A 31 -12.24 17.25 -15.71
CA ASP A 31 -11.50 17.83 -16.83
C ASP A 31 -11.26 16.74 -17.89
N ALA A 32 -12.02 16.77 -18.97
CA ALA A 32 -11.95 15.76 -20.03
C ALA A 32 -10.60 15.77 -20.78
N GLU A 33 -9.91 16.92 -20.83
CA GLU A 33 -8.64 17.03 -21.53
C GLU A 33 -7.46 16.54 -20.71
N ARG A 34 -7.36 16.97 -19.44
CA ARG A 34 -6.25 16.67 -18.55
C ARG A 34 -6.52 15.47 -17.64
N GLY A 35 -7.79 15.10 -17.50
CA GLY A 35 -8.21 14.00 -16.65
C GLY A 35 -8.22 14.31 -15.16
N ASN A 36 -8.02 15.57 -14.78
CA ASN A 36 -8.07 15.99 -13.38
C ASN A 36 -9.53 16.04 -12.90
N ILE A 37 -9.74 15.79 -11.64
CA ILE A 37 -11.07 15.76 -11.02
C ILE A 37 -11.08 16.76 -9.87
N VAL A 38 -12.17 17.52 -9.75
CA VAL A 38 -12.38 18.41 -8.61
C VAL A 38 -13.35 17.77 -7.66
N LEU A 39 -13.00 17.70 -6.39
CA LEU A 39 -13.81 17.14 -5.32
C LEU A 39 -14.20 18.23 -4.34
N ASP A 40 -15.47 18.21 -3.94
CA ASP A 40 -15.95 18.98 -2.79
C ASP A 40 -15.74 18.15 -1.53
N LEU A 41 -14.89 18.64 -0.62
CA LEU A 41 -14.56 17.98 0.64
C LEU A 41 -15.40 18.49 1.82
N GLY A 42 -16.45 19.23 1.52
CA GLY A 42 -17.28 19.87 2.56
C GLY A 42 -16.52 21.02 3.24
N LYS A 43 -16.25 20.89 4.52
CA LYS A 43 -15.51 21.90 5.30
C LYS A 43 -14.07 22.09 4.84
N GLY A 44 -13.50 21.09 4.17
CA GLY A 44 -12.17 21.19 3.57
C GLY A 44 -12.11 21.98 2.28
N GLY A 45 -13.24 22.47 1.78
CA GLY A 45 -13.33 23.20 0.51
C GLY A 45 -13.21 22.29 -0.70
N SER A 46 -12.75 22.85 -1.81
CA SER A 46 -12.51 22.08 -3.03
C SER A 46 -11.06 21.65 -3.12
N ALA A 47 -10.83 20.43 -3.59
CA ALA A 47 -9.50 19.91 -3.85
C ALA A 47 -9.45 19.25 -5.22
N VAL A 48 -8.29 19.32 -5.85
CA VAL A 48 -8.05 18.68 -7.15
C VAL A 48 -7.42 17.31 -6.91
N LEU A 49 -8.00 16.28 -7.52
CA LEU A 49 -7.40 14.95 -7.62
C LEU A 49 -6.75 14.83 -9.00
N PRO A 50 -5.43 15.03 -9.11
CA PRO A 50 -4.76 14.96 -10.40
C PRO A 50 -4.82 13.55 -10.98
N LYS A 51 -4.71 13.45 -12.30
CA LYS A 51 -4.75 12.14 -12.96
C LYS A 51 -3.69 11.18 -12.44
N ASN A 52 -2.49 11.66 -12.14
CA ASN A 52 -1.41 10.83 -11.59
C ASN A 52 -1.66 10.34 -10.16
N GLU A 53 -2.63 10.92 -9.47
CA GLU A 53 -3.08 10.48 -8.14
C GLU A 53 -4.38 9.66 -8.19
N GLN A 54 -4.83 9.33 -9.38
CA GLN A 54 -5.97 8.44 -9.61
C GLN A 54 -5.46 7.04 -9.94
N VAL A 55 -6.20 6.03 -9.51
CA VAL A 55 -5.88 4.64 -9.83
C VAL A 55 -6.10 4.41 -11.33
N PRO A 56 -5.14 3.82 -12.05
CA PRO A 56 -5.33 3.52 -13.47
C PRO A 56 -6.59 2.69 -13.71
N GLY A 57 -7.41 3.13 -14.65
CA GLY A 57 -8.67 2.47 -15.00
C GLY A 57 -9.89 2.95 -14.24
N GLU A 58 -9.74 3.77 -13.21
CA GLU A 58 -10.89 4.39 -12.53
C GLU A 58 -11.43 5.55 -13.36
N HIS A 59 -12.75 5.63 -13.45
CA HIS A 59 -13.48 6.72 -14.11
C HIS A 59 -14.50 7.29 -13.14
N PHE A 60 -14.54 8.60 -13.05
CA PHE A 60 -15.45 9.31 -12.15
C PHE A 60 -16.40 10.20 -12.92
N THR A 61 -17.61 10.32 -12.41
CA THR A 61 -18.65 11.18 -12.96
C THR A 61 -19.07 12.22 -11.92
N GLU A 62 -19.58 13.36 -12.38
CA GLU A 62 -20.09 14.39 -11.49
C GLU A 62 -21.17 13.84 -10.57
N GLY A 63 -21.12 14.23 -9.30
CA GLY A 63 -22.03 13.78 -8.26
C GLY A 63 -21.62 12.49 -7.56
N GLN A 64 -20.62 11.79 -8.07
CA GLN A 64 -20.12 10.55 -7.46
C GLN A 64 -19.36 10.86 -6.17
N MET A 65 -19.57 10.05 -5.14
CA MET A 65 -18.82 10.11 -3.90
C MET A 65 -17.55 9.27 -4.04
N VAL A 66 -16.40 9.84 -3.62
CA VAL A 66 -15.09 9.22 -3.77
C VAL A 66 -14.33 9.31 -2.47
N GLN A 67 -13.80 8.19 -2.01
CA GLN A 67 -12.88 8.15 -0.86
C GLN A 67 -11.48 8.50 -1.31
N VAL A 68 -10.83 9.40 -0.58
CA VAL A 68 -9.46 9.83 -0.84
C VAL A 68 -8.67 9.86 0.45
N TYR A 69 -7.36 9.66 0.32
CA TYR A 69 -6.41 9.80 1.42
C TYR A 69 -5.91 11.24 1.47
N VAL A 70 -5.90 11.83 2.66
CA VAL A 70 -5.38 13.18 2.89
C VAL A 70 -3.86 13.09 3.10
N VAL A 71 -3.12 13.49 2.09
CA VAL A 71 -1.65 13.44 2.11
C VAL A 71 -1.10 14.57 2.97
N ASP A 72 -1.64 15.77 2.81
CA ASP A 72 -1.15 16.96 3.49
C ASP A 72 -2.23 18.03 3.55
N VAL A 73 -2.14 18.88 4.55
CA VAL A 73 -3.04 20.03 4.71
C VAL A 73 -2.20 21.26 5.03
N LEU A 74 -2.26 22.27 4.17
CA LEU A 74 -1.58 23.54 4.36
C LEU A 74 -2.60 24.64 4.68
N ALA A 75 -2.30 25.43 5.69
CA ALA A 75 -3.09 26.61 6.01
C ALA A 75 -2.73 27.76 5.04
N THR A 76 -3.71 28.29 4.35
CA THR A 76 -3.55 29.44 3.47
C THR A 76 -4.50 30.57 3.87
N GLU A 77 -4.27 31.77 3.32
CA GLU A 77 -5.14 32.92 3.52
C GLU A 77 -6.59 32.67 3.05
N ARG A 78 -6.77 31.74 2.10
CA ARG A 78 -8.07 31.38 1.53
C ARG A 78 -8.72 30.18 2.20
N GLY A 79 -8.08 29.62 3.24
CA GLY A 79 -8.53 28.43 3.93
C GLY A 79 -7.56 27.27 3.77
N PRO A 80 -7.97 26.05 4.12
CA PRO A 80 -7.08 24.88 4.00
C PRO A 80 -6.85 24.50 2.54
N ARG A 81 -5.59 24.20 2.21
CA ARG A 81 -5.23 23.57 0.95
C ARG A 81 -4.94 22.10 1.22
N VAL A 82 -5.81 21.24 0.74
CA VAL A 82 -5.76 19.80 1.01
C VAL A 82 -5.21 19.07 -0.20
N THR A 83 -4.14 18.32 0.01
CA THR A 83 -3.56 17.42 -1.00
C THR A 83 -4.14 16.04 -0.77
N ILE A 84 -4.76 15.48 -1.80
CA ILE A 84 -5.46 14.21 -1.76
C ILE A 84 -4.90 13.21 -2.77
N SER A 85 -5.04 11.92 -2.49
CA SER A 85 -4.56 10.85 -3.36
C SER A 85 -5.43 9.60 -3.24
N ARG A 86 -5.54 8.87 -4.35
CA ARG A 86 -6.08 7.51 -4.37
C ARG A 86 -5.01 6.46 -4.65
N THR A 87 -3.79 6.86 -4.95
CA THR A 87 -2.67 5.95 -5.24
C THR A 87 -1.74 5.75 -4.04
N HIS A 88 -1.85 6.57 -3.03
CA HIS A 88 -1.00 6.52 -1.84
C HIS A 88 -1.21 5.22 -1.05
N PRO A 89 -0.12 4.58 -0.56
CA PRO A 89 -0.24 3.38 0.28
C PRO A 89 -1.09 3.59 1.54
N GLY A 90 -1.12 4.82 2.06
CA GLY A 90 -1.92 5.20 3.21
C GLY A 90 -3.42 4.98 3.05
N LEU A 91 -3.93 5.06 1.81
CA LEU A 91 -5.33 4.76 1.54
C LEU A 91 -5.66 3.31 1.92
N VAL A 92 -4.85 2.37 1.46
CA VAL A 92 -5.03 0.94 1.76
C VAL A 92 -4.85 0.69 3.26
N LYS A 93 -3.82 1.27 3.85
CA LYS A 93 -3.56 1.16 5.29
C LYS A 93 -4.76 1.59 6.12
N ARG A 94 -5.34 2.73 5.81
CA ARG A 94 -6.50 3.26 6.55
C ARG A 94 -7.77 2.45 6.30
N MET A 95 -7.95 1.91 5.10
CA MET A 95 -9.07 1.00 4.82
C MET A 95 -9.00 -0.24 5.71
N PHE A 96 -7.81 -0.82 5.89
CA PHE A 96 -7.65 -1.96 6.79
C PHE A 96 -7.89 -1.59 8.25
N GLU A 97 -7.47 -0.43 8.70
CA GLU A 97 -7.75 0.03 10.06
C GLU A 97 -9.25 0.16 10.35
N LEU A 98 -10.01 0.60 9.35
CA LEU A 98 -11.46 0.72 9.48
C LEU A 98 -12.18 -0.63 9.42
N GLU A 99 -11.65 -1.58 8.64
CA GLU A 99 -12.29 -2.88 8.41
C GLU A 99 -11.89 -3.94 9.45
N VAL A 100 -10.68 -3.86 10.01
CA VAL A 100 -10.12 -4.86 10.91
C VAL A 100 -10.09 -4.33 12.33
N PRO A 101 -10.98 -4.83 13.21
CA PRO A 101 -11.05 -4.35 14.60
C PRO A 101 -9.73 -4.52 15.37
N GLU A 102 -8.99 -5.60 15.10
CA GLU A 102 -7.72 -5.90 15.76
C GLU A 102 -6.62 -4.90 15.37
N ILE A 103 -6.72 -4.27 14.20
CA ILE A 103 -5.82 -3.16 13.83
C ILE A 103 -6.28 -1.89 14.52
N TYR A 104 -7.57 -1.62 14.54
CA TYR A 104 -8.13 -0.43 15.17
C TYR A 104 -7.79 -0.36 16.67
N ASP A 105 -7.86 -1.49 17.38
CA ASP A 105 -7.54 -1.54 18.82
C ASP A 105 -6.05 -1.60 19.13
N GLY A 106 -5.20 -1.73 18.11
CA GLY A 106 -3.75 -1.76 18.24
C GLY A 106 -3.14 -3.13 18.51
N THR A 107 -3.93 -4.21 18.59
CA THR A 107 -3.41 -5.57 18.77
C THR A 107 -2.58 -6.00 17.58
N VAL A 108 -3.08 -5.75 16.37
CA VAL A 108 -2.38 -6.01 15.11
C VAL A 108 -1.83 -4.70 14.58
N GLU A 109 -0.56 -4.70 14.18
CA GLU A 109 0.12 -3.55 13.59
C GLU A 109 0.50 -3.79 12.14
N ILE A 110 0.30 -2.78 11.30
CA ILE A 110 0.83 -2.76 9.94
C ILE A 110 2.26 -2.25 10.03
N LYS A 111 3.23 -3.13 9.79
CA LYS A 111 4.65 -2.81 9.89
C LYS A 111 5.22 -2.16 8.64
N ALA A 112 4.74 -2.55 7.48
CA ALA A 112 5.18 -2.02 6.19
C ALA A 112 4.11 -2.23 5.15
N ILE A 113 4.11 -1.39 4.12
CA ILE A 113 3.20 -1.50 3.00
C ILE A 113 3.90 -1.01 1.73
N ALA A 114 3.72 -1.75 0.64
CA ALA A 114 4.21 -1.39 -0.68
C ALA A 114 3.06 -1.53 -1.67
N ARG A 115 2.82 -0.50 -2.47
CA ARG A 115 1.64 -0.45 -3.35
C ARG A 115 2.00 -0.04 -4.77
N GLU A 116 1.51 -0.79 -5.74
CA GLU A 116 1.35 -0.37 -7.12
C GLU A 116 -0.16 -0.22 -7.37
N ALA A 117 -0.64 1.01 -7.34
CA ALA A 117 -2.06 1.32 -7.39
C ALA A 117 -2.73 0.72 -8.63
N GLY A 118 -3.89 0.08 -8.43
CA GLY A 118 -4.64 -0.59 -9.48
C GLY A 118 -4.13 -1.97 -9.85
N ALA A 119 -2.95 -2.34 -9.39
CA ALA A 119 -2.33 -3.62 -9.71
C ALA A 119 -2.20 -4.53 -8.48
N ARG A 120 -1.33 -4.19 -7.55
CA ARG A 120 -1.06 -5.04 -6.39
C ARG A 120 -0.51 -4.24 -5.21
N THR A 121 -0.88 -4.67 -4.01
CA THR A 121 -0.33 -4.16 -2.74
C THR A 121 0.16 -5.34 -1.90
N LYS A 122 1.31 -5.17 -1.28
CA LYS A 122 1.81 -6.07 -0.24
C LYS A 122 1.83 -5.34 1.10
N MET A 123 1.28 -5.97 2.13
CA MET A 123 1.17 -5.38 3.46
C MET A 123 1.70 -6.35 4.50
N ALA A 124 2.69 -5.92 5.27
CA ALA A 124 3.29 -6.72 6.34
C ALA A 124 2.63 -6.38 7.67
N VAL A 125 2.17 -7.40 8.37
CA VAL A 125 1.43 -7.27 9.63
C VAL A 125 2.06 -8.10 10.73
N TRP A 126 1.89 -7.64 11.96
CA TRP A 126 2.42 -8.26 13.16
C TRP A 126 1.42 -8.12 14.31
N SER A 127 1.39 -9.07 15.22
CA SER A 127 0.51 -9.01 16.39
C SER A 127 1.31 -8.89 17.68
N LYS A 128 0.86 -7.99 18.55
CA LYS A 128 1.40 -7.87 19.92
C LYS A 128 0.99 -9.08 20.78
N ASN A 129 -0.16 -9.68 20.48
CA ASN A 129 -0.69 -10.81 21.19
C ASN A 129 -0.35 -12.09 20.40
N PRO A 130 0.45 -13.03 20.99
CA PRO A 130 0.81 -14.27 20.30
C PRO A 130 -0.39 -15.15 19.94
N ASP A 131 -1.51 -15.01 20.65
CA ASP A 131 -2.72 -15.80 20.42
C ASP A 131 -3.56 -15.25 19.25
N VAL A 132 -3.22 -14.08 18.73
CA VAL A 132 -3.91 -13.47 17.59
C VAL A 132 -3.07 -13.64 16.34
N ASP A 133 -3.64 -14.30 15.32
CA ASP A 133 -3.01 -14.41 13.99
C ASP A 133 -3.21 -13.09 13.23
N PRO A 134 -2.14 -12.33 12.98
CA PRO A 134 -2.29 -11.03 12.31
C PRO A 134 -2.74 -11.15 10.85
N VAL A 135 -2.28 -12.17 10.13
CA VAL A 135 -2.67 -12.40 8.74
C VAL A 135 -4.13 -12.84 8.66
N GLY A 136 -4.54 -13.79 9.49
CA GLY A 136 -5.92 -14.25 9.55
C GLY A 136 -6.90 -13.14 9.93
N ALA A 137 -6.52 -12.26 10.85
CA ALA A 137 -7.34 -11.12 11.25
C ALA A 137 -7.61 -10.16 10.08
N CYS A 138 -6.61 -9.91 9.24
CA CYS A 138 -6.74 -9.04 8.08
C CYS A 138 -7.52 -9.68 6.94
N ILE A 139 -7.39 -10.99 6.74
CA ILE A 139 -8.11 -11.73 5.70
C ILE A 139 -9.59 -11.84 6.06
N GLY A 140 -9.89 -12.17 7.32
CA GLY A 140 -11.25 -12.40 7.81
C GLY A 140 -11.79 -13.75 7.41
N ALA A 141 -12.96 -14.09 7.94
CA ALA A 141 -13.64 -15.37 7.65
C ALA A 141 -13.93 -15.48 6.15
N HIS A 142 -13.41 -16.53 5.52
CA HIS A 142 -13.57 -16.78 4.07
C HIS A 142 -13.08 -15.62 3.18
N GLY A 143 -12.10 -14.85 3.65
CA GLY A 143 -11.57 -13.71 2.90
C GLY A 143 -12.45 -12.47 2.93
N SER A 144 -13.47 -12.41 3.77
CA SER A 144 -14.50 -11.36 3.75
C SER A 144 -13.96 -9.95 3.95
N ARG A 145 -12.95 -9.77 4.80
CA ARG A 145 -12.38 -8.45 5.08
C ARG A 145 -11.49 -7.95 3.94
N VAL A 146 -10.58 -8.81 3.48
CA VAL A 146 -9.65 -8.44 2.39
C VAL A 146 -10.37 -8.25 1.07
N GLU A 147 -11.36 -9.10 0.76
CA GLU A 147 -12.14 -8.99 -0.48
C GLU A 147 -12.94 -7.71 -0.55
N LYS A 148 -13.48 -7.25 0.55
CA LYS A 148 -14.20 -5.98 0.63
C LYS A 148 -13.30 -4.80 0.22
N ILE A 149 -12.07 -4.79 0.68
CA ILE A 149 -11.09 -3.77 0.33
C ILE A 149 -10.66 -3.90 -1.13
N VAL A 150 -10.44 -5.12 -1.61
CA VAL A 150 -10.11 -5.39 -3.02
C VAL A 150 -11.21 -4.83 -3.93
N GLU A 151 -12.48 -5.05 -3.60
CA GLU A 151 -13.61 -4.52 -4.37
C GLU A 151 -13.66 -3.00 -4.35
N GLU A 152 -13.45 -2.36 -3.21
CA GLU A 152 -13.42 -0.90 -3.09
C GLU A 152 -12.29 -0.28 -3.92
N LEU A 153 -11.20 -1.00 -4.13
CA LEU A 153 -10.06 -0.56 -4.94
C LEU A 153 -10.16 -1.00 -6.41
N GLY A 154 -11.33 -1.51 -6.83
CA GLY A 154 -11.55 -1.87 -8.22
C GLY A 154 -10.85 -3.15 -8.69
N GLY A 155 -10.52 -4.04 -7.78
CA GLY A 155 -9.88 -5.32 -8.09
C GLY A 155 -8.37 -5.35 -7.88
N GLU A 156 -7.81 -4.35 -7.23
CA GLU A 156 -6.38 -4.35 -6.86
C GLU A 156 -6.08 -5.55 -5.96
N LYS A 157 -5.10 -6.37 -6.34
CA LYS A 157 -4.72 -7.56 -5.56
C LYS A 157 -3.99 -7.15 -4.29
N ILE A 158 -4.28 -7.82 -3.18
CA ILE A 158 -3.66 -7.53 -1.89
C ILE A 158 -3.06 -8.80 -1.31
N ASP A 159 -1.75 -8.78 -1.08
CA ASP A 159 -1.02 -9.83 -0.37
C ASP A 159 -0.79 -9.39 1.07
N ILE A 160 -1.25 -10.18 2.02
CA ILE A 160 -1.03 -9.95 3.44
C ILE A 160 0.09 -10.85 3.91
N ILE A 161 1.16 -10.23 4.39
CA ILE A 161 2.43 -10.89 4.70
C ILE A 161 2.64 -10.82 6.20
N ARG A 162 3.09 -11.92 6.79
CA ARG A 162 3.49 -11.94 8.20
C ARG A 162 4.85 -11.27 8.35
N TRP A 163 4.89 -10.17 9.10
CA TRP A 163 6.15 -9.53 9.44
C TRP A 163 6.92 -10.35 10.48
N SER A 164 8.23 -10.41 10.33
CA SER A 164 9.13 -11.06 11.29
C SER A 164 10.36 -10.19 11.53
N GLU A 165 10.87 -10.21 12.76
CA GLU A 165 12.17 -9.59 13.09
C GLU A 165 13.32 -10.30 12.37
N ASP A 166 13.17 -11.60 12.11
CA ASP A 166 14.12 -12.35 11.29
C ASP A 166 13.92 -11.92 9.83
N ILE A 167 14.88 -11.20 9.29
CA ILE A 167 14.82 -10.66 7.94
C ILE A 167 14.72 -11.78 6.88
N ASN A 168 15.33 -12.93 7.11
CA ASN A 168 15.23 -14.06 6.17
C ASN A 168 13.81 -14.59 6.10
N GLU A 169 13.13 -14.72 7.24
CA GLU A 169 11.72 -15.14 7.28
C GLU A 169 10.82 -14.07 6.63
N PHE A 170 11.09 -12.80 6.90
CA PHE A 170 10.32 -11.70 6.34
C PHE A 170 10.42 -11.64 4.81
N ILE A 171 11.63 -11.73 4.26
CA ILE A 171 11.85 -11.74 2.82
C ILE A 171 11.18 -12.96 2.18
N SER A 172 11.32 -14.13 2.80
CA SER A 172 10.68 -15.36 2.32
C SER A 172 9.16 -15.22 2.25
N ALA A 173 8.54 -14.69 3.29
CA ALA A 173 7.10 -14.45 3.32
C ALA A 173 6.66 -13.38 2.31
N ALA A 174 7.46 -12.33 2.15
CA ALA A 174 7.16 -11.20 1.27
C ALA A 174 7.11 -11.60 -0.22
N LEU A 175 7.81 -12.66 -0.61
CA LEU A 175 7.78 -13.17 -1.99
C LEU A 175 6.53 -14.02 -2.29
N SER A 176 5.64 -14.22 -1.30
CA SER A 176 4.35 -14.87 -1.55
C SER A 176 3.67 -14.27 -2.79
N PRO A 177 3.02 -15.08 -3.64
CA PRO A 177 2.69 -16.50 -3.47
C PRO A 177 3.81 -17.49 -3.84
N ALA A 178 4.98 -17.02 -4.24
CA ALA A 178 6.11 -17.91 -4.53
C ALA A 178 6.67 -18.54 -3.25
N LYS A 179 7.02 -19.81 -3.34
CA LYS A 179 7.67 -20.54 -2.25
C LYS A 179 9.18 -20.40 -2.37
N VAL A 180 9.82 -19.99 -1.28
CA VAL A 180 11.26 -19.74 -1.22
C VAL A 180 11.97 -20.96 -0.62
N VAL A 181 13.05 -21.39 -1.26
CA VAL A 181 13.91 -22.47 -0.75
C VAL A 181 14.93 -21.92 0.25
N LYS A 182 15.55 -20.77 -0.10
CA LYS A 182 16.65 -20.20 0.69
C LYS A 182 16.76 -18.71 0.48
N VAL A 183 17.09 -17.99 1.53
CA VAL A 183 17.43 -16.55 1.49
C VAL A 183 18.85 -16.39 2.00
N GLU A 184 19.72 -15.75 1.21
CA GLU A 184 21.08 -15.41 1.59
C GLU A 184 21.26 -13.90 1.60
N LEU A 185 21.64 -13.35 2.74
CA LEU A 185 22.00 -11.94 2.82
C LEU A 185 23.41 -11.77 2.22
N LEU A 186 23.54 -10.83 1.30
CA LEU A 186 24.81 -10.58 0.62
C LEU A 186 25.61 -9.51 1.38
N PRO A 187 26.94 -9.66 1.50
CA PRO A 187 27.77 -8.65 2.14
C PRO A 187 27.85 -7.39 1.30
N GLY A 188 28.04 -6.24 1.93
CA GLY A 188 28.17 -4.95 1.28
C GLY A 188 27.48 -3.82 2.03
N GLU A 189 27.64 -2.61 1.53
CA GLU A 189 27.03 -1.41 2.11
C GLU A 189 25.53 -1.32 1.82
N THR A 190 25.10 -1.85 0.68
CA THR A 190 23.69 -1.91 0.33
C THR A 190 23.03 -3.17 0.88
N LYS A 191 21.80 -3.02 1.36
CA LYS A 191 20.99 -4.16 1.79
C LYS A 191 20.58 -4.97 0.56
N SER A 192 21.21 -6.12 0.38
CA SER A 192 20.99 -7.01 -0.76
C SER A 192 20.89 -8.44 -0.29
N CYS A 193 20.07 -9.23 -1.00
CA CYS A 193 19.95 -10.66 -0.73
C CYS A 193 19.77 -11.43 -2.04
N ARG A 194 20.09 -12.72 -1.97
CA ARG A 194 19.79 -13.68 -3.03
C ARG A 194 18.75 -14.64 -2.53
N VAL A 195 17.67 -14.77 -3.29
CA VAL A 195 16.58 -15.67 -2.96
C VAL A 195 16.54 -16.80 -3.98
N THR A 196 16.61 -18.03 -3.47
CA THR A 196 16.53 -19.24 -4.30
C THR A 196 15.11 -19.79 -4.23
N VAL A 197 14.51 -20.04 -5.40
CA VAL A 197 13.17 -20.62 -5.54
C VAL A 197 13.23 -21.86 -6.42
N PRO A 198 12.24 -22.78 -6.32
CA PRO A 198 12.14 -23.89 -7.26
C PRO A 198 12.01 -23.37 -8.70
N ASP A 199 12.54 -24.10 -9.66
CA ASP A 199 12.56 -23.67 -11.07
C ASP A 199 11.18 -23.28 -11.60
N HIS A 200 10.16 -24.06 -11.27
CA HIS A 200 8.78 -23.81 -11.72
C HIS A 200 8.13 -22.60 -11.07
N GLN A 201 8.76 -22.01 -10.06
CA GLN A 201 8.25 -20.83 -9.35
C GLN A 201 9.03 -19.55 -9.64
N LEU A 202 10.06 -19.61 -10.46
CA LEU A 202 10.89 -18.44 -10.76
C LEU A 202 10.07 -17.30 -11.38
N SER A 203 9.24 -17.61 -12.36
CA SER A 203 8.35 -16.61 -12.99
C SER A 203 7.36 -16.02 -12.00
N LEU A 204 6.83 -16.83 -11.09
CA LEU A 204 5.91 -16.39 -10.06
C LEU A 204 6.60 -15.48 -9.04
N ALA A 205 7.83 -15.81 -8.66
CA ALA A 205 8.62 -15.01 -7.72
C ALA A 205 8.95 -13.64 -8.29
N ILE A 206 9.35 -13.57 -9.55
CA ILE A 206 9.66 -12.32 -10.24
C ILE A 206 8.37 -11.53 -10.48
N GLY A 207 7.31 -12.21 -10.91
CA GLY A 207 6.04 -11.62 -11.27
C GLY A 207 6.03 -10.97 -12.65
N ASN A 208 4.85 -10.56 -13.10
CA ASN A 208 4.68 -9.88 -14.38
C ASN A 208 5.46 -8.56 -14.38
N LYS A 209 6.38 -8.39 -15.32
CA LYS A 209 7.26 -7.20 -15.42
C LYS A 209 8.03 -6.91 -14.13
N GLY A 210 8.37 -7.95 -13.36
CA GLY A 210 9.12 -7.80 -12.12
C GLY A 210 8.31 -7.26 -10.94
N GLN A 211 7.00 -7.25 -11.02
CA GLN A 211 6.13 -6.64 -10.02
C GLN A 211 6.30 -7.26 -8.62
N ASN A 212 6.35 -8.59 -8.54
CA ASN A 212 6.42 -9.26 -7.24
C ASN A 212 7.74 -8.95 -6.51
N VAL A 213 8.86 -9.06 -7.23
CA VAL A 213 10.19 -8.72 -6.69
C VAL A 213 10.28 -7.24 -6.33
N ARG A 214 9.76 -6.37 -7.18
CA ARG A 214 9.80 -4.92 -6.94
C ARG A 214 9.02 -4.53 -5.69
N LEU A 215 7.81 -5.06 -5.52
CA LEU A 215 6.99 -4.82 -4.31
C LEU A 215 7.67 -5.39 -3.07
N CYS A 216 8.26 -6.60 -3.18
CA CYS A 216 8.99 -7.21 -2.09
C CYS A 216 10.21 -6.37 -1.68
N ALA A 217 10.93 -5.82 -2.65
CA ALA A 217 12.07 -4.94 -2.39
C ALA A 217 11.65 -3.68 -1.65
N HIS A 218 10.56 -3.04 -2.08
CA HIS A 218 10.01 -1.87 -1.40
C HIS A 218 9.51 -2.20 0.01
N LEU A 219 8.85 -3.35 0.17
CA LEU A 219 8.29 -3.77 1.45
C LEU A 219 9.38 -4.04 2.50
N THR A 220 10.45 -4.73 2.09
CA THR A 220 11.51 -5.19 3.00
C THR A 220 12.70 -4.24 3.10
N GLY A 221 12.87 -3.36 2.12
CA GLY A 221 14.03 -2.48 2.04
C GLY A 221 15.30 -3.16 1.52
N TYR A 222 15.18 -4.34 0.94
CA TYR A 222 16.30 -5.12 0.39
C TYR A 222 16.23 -5.20 -1.13
N ASN A 223 17.38 -5.09 -1.78
CA ASN A 223 17.52 -5.47 -3.19
C ASN A 223 17.51 -7.00 -3.28
N ILE A 224 16.66 -7.55 -4.13
CA ILE A 224 16.41 -8.98 -4.20
C ILE A 224 16.86 -9.52 -5.56
N ASP A 225 17.84 -10.42 -5.53
CA ASP A 225 18.26 -11.20 -6.66
C ASP A 225 17.59 -12.57 -6.57
N THR A 226 16.73 -12.90 -7.54
CA THR A 226 15.96 -14.13 -7.53
C THR A 226 16.58 -15.12 -8.51
N VAL A 227 16.93 -16.30 -8.03
CA VAL A 227 17.54 -17.36 -8.83
C VAL A 227 16.78 -18.68 -8.69
N SER A 228 16.82 -19.49 -9.74
CA SER A 228 16.26 -20.83 -9.67
C SER A 228 17.24 -21.80 -9.02
N TYR A 229 16.70 -22.83 -8.37
CA TYR A 229 17.50 -23.85 -7.69
C TYR A 229 18.44 -24.58 -8.65
N THR A 230 17.99 -24.94 -9.85
CA THR A 230 18.83 -25.62 -10.85
C THR A 230 19.94 -24.71 -11.36
N HIS A 231 19.65 -23.44 -11.58
CA HIS A 231 20.65 -22.46 -12.01
C HIS A 231 21.75 -22.29 -10.95
N LEU A 232 21.36 -22.21 -9.68
CA LEU A 232 22.32 -22.10 -8.58
C LEU A 232 23.23 -23.34 -8.50
N ARG A 233 22.65 -24.55 -8.61
CA ARG A 233 23.44 -25.79 -8.61
C ARG A 233 24.42 -25.85 -9.77
N ALA A 234 24.07 -25.34 -10.94
CA ALA A 234 24.96 -25.29 -12.08
C ALA A 234 26.19 -24.41 -11.83
N HIS A 235 26.05 -23.34 -11.02
CA HIS A 235 27.17 -22.49 -10.63
C HIS A 235 27.99 -23.04 -9.47
N GLU A 236 27.40 -23.92 -8.66
CA GLU A 236 28.07 -24.56 -7.52
C GLU A 236 28.84 -25.84 -7.89
N THR A 237 28.68 -26.37 -9.12
CA THR A 237 29.45 -27.51 -9.55
C THR A 237 30.91 -27.09 -9.69
N PRO A 238 31.82 -27.61 -8.84
CA PRO A 238 33.23 -27.28 -9.02
C PRO A 238 33.70 -27.85 -10.36
N GLU A 239 34.36 -27.00 -11.12
CA GLU A 239 35.18 -27.47 -12.23
C GLU A 239 36.30 -28.34 -11.64
N HIS A 240 36.04 -29.62 -11.52
CA HIS A 240 37.09 -30.58 -11.27
C HIS A 240 37.62 -31.06 -12.61
N LEU A 241 38.79 -30.50 -12.92
CA LEU A 241 39.88 -31.30 -13.49
C LEU A 241 41.15 -30.52 -13.44
#